data_5c79af539cb25b574f43df7a997aab2e
#
_entry.id   5c79af539cb25b574f43df7a997aab2e
#
_cell.length_a   1.000
_cell.length_b   1.000
_cell.length_c   1.000
_cell.angle_alpha   90.00
_cell.angle_beta   90.00
_cell.angle_gamma   90.00
#
_symmetry.space_group_name_H-M   'P 1'
#
loop_
_entity.id
_entity.type
_entity.pdbx_description
1 polymer ?
#
loop_
_entity_poly.entity_id
_entity_poly.type
_entity_poly.pdbx_seq_one_letter_code
_entity_poly.pdbx_strand_id
1 'polypeptide(L)'
;MTSPAPLMTKFALDHRPRLSKASKPKVRTGCITCRRRHVKCDEGKPACSVCLKYQGRCEGYRKPRESGHSSQHRAIYPRLESKDAERMFLMEPNYTSRMFSNQLEKDHFDYWLAFTRATVLFRSDLLTKVIPQLSWQDPVIKHAALAIGASALSGSTRRERMLGKGRFHSDALVHYGKSLSHLYSSKMSPERTLLACLLFITFESLRGNKVAGLSHINHGSLILDQHSPQGVDPSPLLDEVMTSFQHFGLQSWSHSGAHPKETDARVPWCCRGRRARYAVQEMPSVFESLEMARRWWNIVRHHLEHHAPLQTGFRVEGSCFGEAKQVPPDYTSPASQKRIRSFAHFLDAWALSFQPLAIKAESGKTAGAADHLKALSLRIHYLHTWASIRTAGWTDVEDIGRITPVFFDIVALSRELLSAQATRQLLVPSGEVFTLEDSPTWPLGSAFLMCSASEVKQEVVRLFKQYPRRDGLWDTHGFLVMIEWLNEMASVGYALDEQRHIVDCNVVFREHSVTLQKRLWDPSKSEWKHSGISFSIL
;
A
#
# COMPACT_ATOMS: atom_id res chain seq x y z
N MET A 1 36.07 54.36 22.46
CA MET A 1 35.49 54.65 21.13
C MET A 1 34.32 53.70 20.93
N THR A 2 33.15 54.23 21.16
CA THR A 2 31.84 53.55 21.21
C THR A 2 31.21 53.53 19.82
N SER A 3 30.84 52.38 19.36
CA SER A 3 30.05 52.18 18.13
C SER A 3 28.56 52.41 18.40
N PRO A 4 27.81 53.06 17.54
CA PRO A 4 26.39 53.34 17.77
C PRO A 4 25.51 52.18 17.31
N ALA A 5 24.45 51.89 18.09
CA ALA A 5 23.40 50.93 17.82
C ALA A 5 22.45 51.40 16.69
N PRO A 6 21.86 50.51 15.89
CA PRO A 6 20.89 50.88 14.86
C PRO A 6 19.52 51.17 15.45
N LEU A 7 18.92 52.27 14.98
CA LEU A 7 17.56 52.72 15.28
C LEU A 7 16.50 51.73 14.80
N MET A 8 15.71 51.22 15.74
CA MET A 8 14.46 50.51 15.46
C MET A 8 13.34 51.50 15.17
N THR A 9 12.89 51.56 13.93
CA THR A 9 11.63 52.22 13.56
C THR A 9 10.44 51.35 13.93
N LYS A 10 9.68 51.78 14.95
CA LYS A 10 8.39 51.19 15.31
C LYS A 10 7.33 51.65 14.31
N PHE A 11 6.85 50.75 13.47
CA PHE A 11 5.56 50.94 12.79
C PHE A 11 4.46 50.36 13.66
N ALA A 12 3.76 51.21 14.40
CA ALA A 12 2.52 50.87 15.07
C ALA A 12 1.38 50.97 14.04
N LEU A 13 0.87 49.84 13.60
CA LEU A 13 -0.41 49.74 12.90
C LEU A 13 -1.52 49.56 13.93
N ASP A 14 -2.25 50.63 14.19
CA ASP A 14 -3.49 50.66 14.97
C ASP A 14 -4.58 49.82 14.24
N HIS A 15 -4.68 48.53 14.50
CA HIS A 15 -5.82 47.74 14.14
C HIS A 15 -6.88 47.82 15.22
N ARG A 16 -7.81 48.79 15.09
CA ARG A 16 -9.09 48.73 15.78
C ARG A 16 -9.87 47.49 15.30
N PRO A 17 -10.28 46.58 16.20
CA PRO A 17 -11.10 45.44 15.79
C PRO A 17 -12.46 45.98 15.34
N ARG A 18 -12.79 45.76 14.04
CA ARG A 18 -14.16 45.92 13.53
C ARG A 18 -15.00 44.83 14.18
N LEU A 19 -15.85 45.24 15.11
CA LEU A 19 -16.90 44.36 15.65
C LEU A 19 -17.79 43.92 14.50
N SER A 20 -17.60 42.68 14.06
CA SER A 20 -18.51 42.03 13.13
C SER A 20 -19.85 41.83 13.82
N LYS A 21 -20.90 42.47 13.30
CA LYS A 21 -22.27 42.24 13.76
C LYS A 21 -22.57 40.75 13.61
N ALA A 22 -22.86 40.08 14.72
CA ALA A 22 -23.26 38.68 14.71
C ALA A 22 -24.45 38.50 13.75
N SER A 23 -24.22 37.78 12.66
CA SER A 23 -25.25 37.44 11.69
C SER A 23 -26.18 36.43 12.35
N LYS A 24 -27.37 36.87 12.71
CA LYS A 24 -28.42 35.96 13.22
C LYS A 24 -28.80 34.97 12.10
N PRO A 25 -28.95 33.67 12.38
CA PRO A 25 -29.25 32.67 11.35
C PRO A 25 -30.55 33.02 10.62
N LYS A 26 -30.51 33.00 9.27
CA LYS A 26 -31.67 33.28 8.42
C LYS A 26 -32.63 32.10 8.47
N VAL A 27 -33.89 32.37 8.81
CA VAL A 27 -34.93 31.35 8.89
C VAL A 27 -35.32 30.89 7.47
N ARG A 28 -35.30 29.59 7.21
CA ARG A 28 -35.62 29.00 5.89
C ARG A 28 -37.11 28.88 5.63
N THR A 29 -37.95 29.05 6.64
CA THR A 29 -39.41 28.87 6.66
C THR A 29 -40.22 30.14 6.41
N GLY A 30 -39.57 31.27 6.19
CA GLY A 30 -40.22 32.55 5.96
C GLY A 30 -41.08 32.60 4.67
N CYS A 31 -42.12 33.51 4.65
CA CYS A 31 -43.00 33.69 3.53
C CYS A 31 -42.27 34.06 2.22
N ILE A 32 -42.92 33.82 1.07
CA ILE A 32 -42.36 34.04 -0.27
C ILE A 32 -41.90 35.50 -0.45
N THR A 33 -42.74 36.47 -0.03
CA THR A 33 -42.47 37.91 -0.13
C THR A 33 -41.27 38.36 0.69
N CYS A 34 -41.14 37.96 1.98
CA CYS A 34 -40.01 38.29 2.81
C CYS A 34 -38.71 37.66 2.28
N ARG A 35 -38.76 36.45 1.74
CA ARG A 35 -37.59 35.79 1.13
C ARG A 35 -37.12 36.53 -0.13
N ARG A 36 -38.04 37.01 -0.99
CA ARG A 36 -37.69 37.81 -2.18
C ARG A 36 -37.08 39.17 -1.82
N ARG A 37 -37.54 39.75 -0.71
CA ARG A 37 -37.05 41.03 -0.19
C ARG A 37 -35.81 40.92 0.71
N HIS A 38 -35.33 39.72 0.94
CA HIS A 38 -34.18 39.40 1.83
C HIS A 38 -34.32 39.95 3.25
N VAL A 39 -35.55 40.09 3.76
CA VAL A 39 -35.82 40.54 5.14
C VAL A 39 -36.25 39.37 6.02
N LYS A 40 -36.01 39.50 7.35
CA LYS A 40 -36.39 38.47 8.32
C LYS A 40 -37.94 38.41 8.40
N CYS A 41 -38.52 37.27 8.16
CA CYS A 41 -39.95 37.01 8.35
C CYS A 41 -40.23 36.63 9.81
N ASP A 42 -41.35 37.09 10.33
CA ASP A 42 -41.88 36.70 11.66
C ASP A 42 -42.76 35.45 11.65
N GLU A 43 -42.94 34.86 10.46
CA GLU A 43 -43.67 33.60 10.22
C GLU A 43 -45.14 33.57 10.68
N GLY A 44 -45.77 34.73 10.92
CA GLY A 44 -47.18 34.85 11.25
C GLY A 44 -48.09 34.31 10.13
N LYS A 45 -49.07 33.47 10.50
CA LYS A 45 -50.06 32.91 9.56
C LYS A 45 -51.44 33.52 9.80
N PRO A 46 -52.25 33.76 8.77
CA PRO A 46 -52.06 33.42 7.34
C PRO A 46 -51.14 34.38 6.58
N ALA A 47 -50.86 35.57 7.10
CA ALA A 47 -49.96 36.56 6.52
C ALA A 47 -49.01 37.10 7.61
N CYS A 48 -47.70 37.23 7.29
CA CYS A 48 -46.72 37.72 8.26
C CYS A 48 -46.87 39.23 8.52
N SER A 49 -46.69 39.66 9.77
CA SER A 49 -46.85 41.05 10.18
C SER A 49 -45.83 41.99 9.52
N VAL A 50 -44.67 41.48 9.12
CA VAL A 50 -43.68 42.25 8.33
C VAL A 50 -44.20 42.65 6.96
N CYS A 51 -44.94 41.78 6.28
CA CYS A 51 -45.60 42.11 5.01
C CYS A 51 -46.80 43.03 5.20
N LEU A 52 -47.60 42.84 6.24
CA LEU A 52 -48.76 43.68 6.52
C LEU A 52 -48.36 45.13 6.87
N LYS A 53 -47.31 45.33 7.62
CA LYS A 53 -46.77 46.68 7.95
C LYS A 53 -46.16 47.40 6.75
N TYR A 54 -45.81 46.72 5.68
CA TYR A 54 -45.07 47.28 4.53
C TYR A 54 -45.96 47.55 3.32
N GLN A 55 -47.26 47.72 3.46
CA GLN A 55 -48.21 47.90 2.34
C GLN A 55 -48.22 46.77 1.31
N GLY A 56 -47.59 45.65 1.64
CA GLY A 56 -47.39 44.56 0.73
C GLY A 56 -48.42 43.46 0.93
N ARG A 57 -48.74 42.80 -0.14
CA ARG A 57 -49.51 41.57 -0.15
C ARG A 57 -48.57 40.44 0.26
N CYS A 58 -48.87 39.72 1.35
CA CYS A 58 -48.14 38.52 1.72
C CYS A 58 -48.53 37.36 0.80
N GLU A 59 -47.59 36.87 -0.01
CA GLU A 59 -47.82 35.75 -0.93
C GLU A 59 -47.88 34.38 -0.22
N GLY A 60 -47.90 34.38 1.13
CA GLY A 60 -48.04 33.18 1.94
C GLY A 60 -46.76 32.33 1.99
N TYR A 61 -46.90 31.11 2.45
CA TYR A 61 -45.82 30.15 2.68
C TYR A 61 -45.90 29.01 1.66
N ARG A 62 -44.76 28.50 1.22
CA ARG A 62 -44.75 27.31 0.36
C ARG A 62 -45.28 26.11 1.15
N LYS A 63 -46.24 25.39 0.58
CA LYS A 63 -46.71 24.12 1.14
C LYS A 63 -45.53 23.14 1.17
N PRO A 64 -45.32 22.37 2.29
CA PRO A 64 -44.36 21.30 2.28
C PRO A 64 -44.69 20.33 1.15
N ARG A 65 -43.72 19.96 0.33
CA ARG A 65 -43.86 18.81 -0.56
C ARG A 65 -43.91 17.58 0.32
N GLU A 66 -44.97 16.81 0.25
CA GLU A 66 -45.04 15.51 0.89
C GLU A 66 -43.88 14.65 0.38
N SER A 67 -42.94 14.35 1.28
CA SER A 67 -41.83 13.47 1.01
C SER A 67 -42.34 12.04 1.10
N GLY A 68 -42.68 11.46 -0.05
CA GLY A 68 -42.79 10.01 -0.19
C GLY A 68 -41.44 9.37 0.15
N HIS A 69 -41.48 8.39 1.02
CA HIS A 69 -40.35 7.65 1.54
C HIS A 69 -39.48 7.03 0.47
N SER A 70 -38.18 7.31 0.46
CA SER A 70 -37.15 6.29 0.50
C SER A 70 -35.79 6.95 0.76
N SER A 71 -35.17 6.58 1.84
CA SER A 71 -33.78 6.88 2.15
C SER A 71 -32.86 6.04 1.24
N GLN A 72 -32.74 6.45 0.00
CA GLN A 72 -31.62 6.03 -0.85
C GLN A 72 -30.62 7.17 -0.88
N HIS A 73 -29.38 6.87 -0.49
CA HIS A 73 -28.26 7.76 -0.68
C HIS A 73 -28.23 8.22 -2.13
N ARG A 74 -28.64 9.45 -2.36
CA ARG A 74 -28.64 10.07 -3.67
C ARG A 74 -27.17 10.27 -4.05
N ALA A 75 -26.69 9.47 -4.98
CA ALA A 75 -25.46 9.76 -5.68
C ALA A 75 -25.51 11.19 -6.21
N ILE A 76 -24.42 11.93 -6.09
CA ILE A 76 -24.31 13.33 -6.50
C ILE A 76 -24.31 13.49 -8.03
N TYR A 77 -24.43 12.38 -8.77
CA TYR A 77 -24.52 12.41 -10.23
C TYR A 77 -25.98 12.40 -10.67
N PRO A 78 -26.44 13.37 -11.49
CA PRO A 78 -27.73 13.29 -12.12
C PRO A 78 -27.78 12.06 -13.04
N ARG A 79 -28.82 11.24 -12.89
CA ARG A 79 -29.10 10.12 -13.79
C ARG A 79 -29.57 10.74 -15.11
N LEU A 80 -28.73 10.69 -16.13
CA LEU A 80 -29.03 11.21 -17.46
C LEU A 80 -29.68 10.09 -18.26
N GLU A 81 -31.01 10.18 -18.43
CA GLU A 81 -31.82 9.28 -19.25
C GLU A 81 -32.47 10.01 -20.44
N SER A 82 -31.74 10.85 -21.16
CA SER A 82 -32.29 11.42 -22.40
C SER A 82 -31.18 11.80 -23.39
N LYS A 83 -31.57 11.89 -24.68
CA LYS A 83 -30.68 12.37 -25.76
C LYS A 83 -30.17 13.81 -25.55
N ASP A 84 -30.83 14.59 -24.69
CA ASP A 84 -30.37 15.93 -24.29
C ASP A 84 -29.18 15.89 -23.34
N ALA A 85 -28.94 14.76 -22.67
CA ALA A 85 -27.78 14.54 -21.82
C ALA A 85 -26.48 14.49 -22.61
N GLU A 86 -26.48 13.91 -23.80
CA GLU A 86 -25.31 13.90 -24.68
C GLU A 86 -24.96 15.31 -25.17
N ARG A 87 -25.98 16.16 -25.42
CA ARG A 87 -25.76 17.57 -25.79
C ARG A 87 -25.25 18.42 -24.65
N MET A 88 -25.69 18.20 -23.41
CA MET A 88 -25.15 18.89 -22.23
C MET A 88 -23.71 18.48 -21.95
N PHE A 89 -23.35 17.21 -22.20
CA PHE A 89 -21.97 16.73 -22.04
C PHE A 89 -20.98 17.40 -23.00
N LEU A 90 -21.46 17.79 -24.18
CA LEU A 90 -20.68 18.51 -25.21
C LEU A 90 -20.55 20.01 -24.93
N MET A 91 -21.38 20.57 -24.04
CA MET A 91 -21.41 22.01 -23.72
C MET A 91 -20.83 22.37 -22.36
N GLU A 92 -20.56 21.39 -21.46
CA GLU A 92 -19.80 21.69 -20.25
C GLU A 92 -18.35 21.97 -20.63
N PRO A 93 -17.78 23.09 -20.15
CA PRO A 93 -16.35 23.33 -20.29
C PRO A 93 -15.64 22.16 -19.64
N ASN A 94 -14.96 21.40 -20.46
CA ASN A 94 -14.34 20.14 -20.08
C ASN A 94 -13.23 20.45 -19.05
N TYR A 95 -13.56 20.45 -17.75
CA TYR A 95 -12.61 20.69 -16.67
C TYR A 95 -11.39 19.77 -16.80
N THR A 96 -11.59 18.59 -17.37
CA THR A 96 -10.52 17.64 -17.68
C THR A 96 -9.56 18.15 -18.76
N SER A 97 -10.00 19.03 -19.69
CA SER A 97 -9.14 19.61 -20.72
C SER A 97 -8.10 20.60 -20.17
N ARG A 98 -8.29 21.11 -18.95
CA ARG A 98 -7.29 21.94 -18.26
C ARG A 98 -6.24 21.13 -17.52
N MET A 99 -6.56 19.92 -17.15
CA MET A 99 -5.63 19.04 -16.42
C MET A 99 -4.69 18.29 -17.39
N PHE A 100 -5.20 17.85 -18.54
CA PHE A 100 -4.47 17.02 -19.49
C PHE A 100 -4.14 17.78 -20.77
N SER A 101 -2.93 17.57 -21.29
CA SER A 101 -2.47 18.23 -22.52
C SER A 101 -3.11 17.61 -23.77
N ASN A 102 -3.55 16.35 -23.70
CA ASN A 102 -4.16 15.61 -24.79
C ASN A 102 -5.00 14.44 -24.24
N GLN A 103 -5.75 13.78 -25.14
CA GLN A 103 -6.61 12.65 -24.78
C GLN A 103 -5.80 11.45 -24.25
N LEU A 104 -4.59 11.22 -24.75
CA LEU A 104 -3.74 10.12 -24.30
C LEU A 104 -3.33 10.26 -22.82
N GLU A 105 -2.96 11.47 -22.37
CA GLU A 105 -2.73 11.73 -20.94
C GLU A 105 -3.96 11.42 -20.09
N LYS A 106 -5.14 11.79 -20.59
CA LYS A 106 -6.40 11.48 -19.91
C LYS A 106 -6.62 9.97 -19.83
N ASP A 107 -6.40 9.25 -20.91
CA ASP A 107 -6.56 7.79 -20.95
C ASP A 107 -5.59 7.10 -19.98
N HIS A 108 -4.34 7.55 -19.90
CA HIS A 108 -3.36 7.06 -18.93
C HIS A 108 -3.82 7.29 -17.48
N PHE A 109 -4.37 8.47 -17.19
CA PHE A 109 -4.85 8.81 -15.86
C PHE A 109 -6.10 8.02 -15.47
N ASP A 110 -7.07 7.93 -16.36
CA ASP A 110 -8.30 7.16 -16.14
C ASP A 110 -7.96 5.68 -15.94
N TYR A 111 -7.00 5.14 -16.69
CA TYR A 111 -6.53 3.79 -16.52
C TYR A 111 -5.81 3.59 -15.17
N TRP A 112 -4.97 4.55 -14.74
CA TRP A 112 -4.36 4.52 -13.42
C TRP A 112 -5.41 4.44 -12.30
N LEU A 113 -6.48 5.23 -12.39
CA LEU A 113 -7.59 5.18 -11.43
C LEU A 113 -8.31 3.83 -11.41
N ALA A 114 -8.56 3.27 -12.60
CA ALA A 114 -9.18 1.94 -12.72
C ALA A 114 -8.27 0.85 -12.18
N PHE A 115 -6.99 0.90 -12.55
CA PHE A 115 -5.96 -0.04 -12.14
C PHE A 115 -5.77 -0.09 -10.62
N THR A 116 -5.63 1.06 -9.97
CA THR A 116 -5.48 1.14 -8.50
C THR A 116 -6.70 0.63 -7.76
N ARG A 117 -7.91 0.80 -8.30
CA ARG A 117 -9.15 0.28 -7.70
C ARG A 117 -9.33 -1.22 -7.89
N ALA A 118 -8.90 -1.75 -9.04
CA ALA A 118 -9.09 -3.16 -9.37
C ALA A 118 -8.11 -4.08 -8.64
N THR A 119 -6.94 -3.57 -8.27
CA THR A 119 -5.84 -4.39 -7.75
C THR A 119 -5.77 -4.45 -6.23
N VAL A 120 -6.55 -3.65 -5.51
CA VAL A 120 -6.55 -3.63 -4.05
C VAL A 120 -7.77 -4.34 -3.46
N LEU A 121 -7.54 -5.12 -2.42
CA LEU A 121 -8.59 -5.75 -1.62
C LEU A 121 -9.13 -4.78 -0.56
N PHE A 122 -8.24 -4.08 0.10
CA PHE A 122 -8.56 -3.11 1.13
C PHE A 122 -8.45 -1.70 0.57
N ARG A 123 -9.54 -0.96 0.65
CA ARG A 123 -9.62 0.38 0.09
C ARG A 123 -8.66 1.34 0.80
N SER A 124 -7.80 2.00 0.05
CA SER A 124 -6.95 3.09 0.52
C SER A 124 -7.52 4.43 0.08
N ASP A 125 -7.84 5.31 1.02
CA ASP A 125 -8.25 6.68 0.70
C ASP A 125 -7.11 7.48 0.07
N LEU A 126 -5.87 7.14 0.41
CA LEU A 126 -4.68 7.74 -0.20
C LEU A 126 -4.69 7.56 -1.73
N LEU A 127 -4.87 6.33 -2.21
CA LEU A 127 -4.85 6.00 -3.65
C LEU A 127 -6.13 6.43 -4.37
N THR A 128 -7.29 6.35 -3.70
CA THR A 128 -8.59 6.55 -4.35
C THR A 128 -9.14 7.96 -4.27
N LYS A 129 -8.65 8.78 -3.33
CA LYS A 129 -9.12 10.15 -3.09
C LYS A 129 -7.99 11.17 -3.07
N VAL A 130 -6.97 10.99 -2.22
CA VAL A 130 -5.95 12.02 -1.96
C VAL A 130 -5.06 12.23 -3.19
N ILE A 131 -4.46 11.17 -3.72
CA ILE A 131 -3.58 11.28 -4.90
C ILE A 131 -4.32 11.81 -6.12
N PRO A 132 -5.56 11.36 -6.47
CA PRO A 132 -6.34 11.97 -7.54
C PRO A 132 -6.58 13.46 -7.36
N GLN A 133 -6.93 13.91 -6.15
CA GLN A 133 -7.14 15.34 -5.87
C GLN A 133 -5.86 16.16 -6.01
N LEU A 134 -4.75 15.67 -5.47
CA LEU A 134 -3.46 16.35 -5.57
C LEU A 134 -2.95 16.41 -7.00
N SER A 135 -3.24 15.42 -7.84
CA SER A 135 -2.85 15.39 -9.26
C SER A 135 -3.38 16.59 -10.06
N TRP A 136 -4.43 17.27 -9.59
CA TRP A 136 -4.94 18.50 -10.20
C TRP A 136 -4.06 19.71 -9.98
N GLN A 137 -3.33 19.76 -8.88
CA GLN A 137 -2.59 20.94 -8.44
C GLN A 137 -1.08 20.71 -8.47
N ASP A 138 -0.66 19.47 -8.37
CA ASP A 138 0.74 19.11 -8.22
C ASP A 138 1.24 18.35 -9.47
N PRO A 139 2.11 18.98 -10.29
CA PRO A 139 2.62 18.31 -11.49
C PRO A 139 3.48 17.09 -11.19
N VAL A 140 4.15 17.03 -10.02
CA VAL A 140 4.95 15.88 -9.62
C VAL A 140 4.04 14.66 -9.48
N ILE A 141 2.97 14.80 -8.70
CA ILE A 141 2.00 13.73 -8.43
C ILE A 141 1.26 13.34 -9.71
N LYS A 142 0.84 14.35 -10.52
CA LYS A 142 0.17 14.11 -11.80
C LYS A 142 1.03 13.26 -12.74
N HIS A 143 2.26 13.68 -12.97
CA HIS A 143 3.14 12.98 -13.91
C HIS A 143 3.57 11.60 -13.40
N ALA A 144 3.72 11.41 -12.09
CA ALA A 144 3.95 10.08 -11.52
C ALA A 144 2.75 9.14 -11.76
N ALA A 145 1.52 9.61 -11.54
CA ALA A 145 0.30 8.84 -11.81
C ALA A 145 0.15 8.50 -13.31
N LEU A 146 0.44 9.45 -14.20
CA LEU A 146 0.45 9.24 -15.64
C LEU A 146 1.49 8.19 -16.08
N ALA A 147 2.67 8.19 -15.49
CA ALA A 147 3.71 7.20 -15.77
C ALA A 147 3.26 5.79 -15.42
N ILE A 148 2.62 5.62 -14.25
CA ILE A 148 2.07 4.34 -13.82
C ILE A 148 0.95 3.90 -14.75
N GLY A 149 0.01 4.80 -15.07
CA GLY A 149 -1.13 4.52 -15.96
C GLY A 149 -0.67 4.11 -17.36
N ALA A 150 0.29 4.82 -17.95
CA ALA A 150 0.88 4.48 -19.24
C ALA A 150 1.55 3.10 -19.22
N SER A 151 2.34 2.82 -18.19
CA SER A 151 3.01 1.53 -18.04
C SER A 151 2.03 0.37 -17.87
N ALA A 152 0.96 0.56 -17.08
CA ALA A 152 -0.05 -0.46 -16.84
C ALA A 152 -0.98 -0.67 -18.05
N LEU A 153 -1.38 0.43 -18.74
CA LEU A 153 -2.24 0.38 -19.94
C LEU A 153 -1.55 -0.30 -21.13
N SER A 154 -0.23 -0.33 -21.15
CA SER A 154 0.51 -0.88 -22.28
C SER A 154 0.18 -2.34 -22.59
N GLY A 155 -0.38 -3.09 -21.62
CA GLY A 155 -0.59 -4.53 -21.75
C GLY A 155 0.69 -5.33 -21.97
N SER A 156 1.84 -4.67 -21.84
CA SER A 156 3.14 -5.27 -22.08
C SER A 156 3.46 -6.32 -21.04
N THR A 157 4.11 -7.39 -21.46
CA THR A 157 4.66 -8.38 -20.53
C THR A 157 5.77 -7.77 -19.68
N ARG A 158 6.07 -8.41 -18.55
CA ARG A 158 7.21 -8.00 -17.73
C ARG A 158 8.50 -7.89 -18.53
N ARG A 159 8.78 -8.89 -19.37
CA ARG A 159 9.98 -8.92 -20.22
C ARG A 159 10.04 -7.71 -21.15
N GLU A 160 8.94 -7.36 -21.78
CA GLU A 160 8.88 -6.19 -22.67
C GLU A 160 9.13 -4.90 -21.90
N ARG A 161 8.51 -4.72 -20.72
CA ARG A 161 8.74 -3.55 -19.87
C ARG A 161 10.19 -3.41 -19.43
N MET A 162 10.81 -4.53 -19.03
CA MET A 162 12.22 -4.53 -18.61
C MET A 162 13.17 -4.28 -19.77
N LEU A 163 12.84 -4.74 -20.98
CA LEU A 163 13.61 -4.47 -22.20
C LEU A 163 13.36 -3.09 -22.79
N GLY A 164 12.56 -2.26 -22.14
CA GLY A 164 12.21 -0.96 -22.68
C GLY A 164 11.29 -1.02 -23.91
N LYS A 165 10.59 -2.13 -24.10
CA LYS A 165 9.64 -2.36 -25.18
C LYS A 165 8.22 -2.25 -24.64
N GLY A 166 7.29 -1.93 -25.53
CA GLY A 166 5.89 -1.81 -25.16
C GLY A 166 5.28 -0.52 -25.71
N ARG A 167 3.98 -0.56 -25.95
CA ARG A 167 3.25 0.48 -26.67
C ARG A 167 3.40 1.89 -26.07
N PHE A 168 3.39 2.00 -24.74
CA PHE A 168 3.45 3.29 -24.03
C PHE A 168 4.70 3.42 -23.15
N HIS A 169 5.73 2.62 -23.41
CA HIS A 169 6.95 2.65 -22.60
C HIS A 169 7.63 4.01 -22.64
N SER A 170 7.76 4.61 -23.82
CA SER A 170 8.35 5.95 -23.97
C SER A 170 7.55 7.00 -23.22
N ASP A 171 6.21 6.98 -23.34
CA ASP A 171 5.33 7.94 -22.66
C ASP A 171 5.46 7.80 -21.13
N ALA A 172 5.51 6.56 -20.64
CA ALA A 172 5.70 6.28 -19.23
C ALA A 172 7.01 6.87 -18.70
N LEU A 173 8.12 6.68 -19.42
CA LEU A 173 9.42 7.25 -19.05
C LEU A 173 9.45 8.78 -19.17
N VAL A 174 8.81 9.37 -20.18
CA VAL A 174 8.70 10.83 -20.33
C VAL A 174 7.95 11.42 -19.13
N HIS A 175 6.83 10.81 -18.73
CA HIS A 175 6.09 11.27 -17.57
C HIS A 175 6.87 11.06 -16.26
N TYR A 176 7.54 9.93 -16.10
CA TYR A 176 8.39 9.69 -14.95
C TYR A 176 9.52 10.73 -14.85
N GLY A 177 10.21 11.00 -15.97
CA GLY A 177 11.25 12.03 -16.05
C GLY A 177 10.74 13.45 -15.74
N LYS A 178 9.53 13.82 -16.24
CA LYS A 178 8.89 15.09 -15.90
C LYS A 178 8.60 15.19 -14.39
N SER A 179 8.09 14.11 -13.81
CA SER A 179 7.81 14.07 -12.36
C SER A 179 9.09 14.30 -11.55
N LEU A 180 10.18 13.59 -11.87
CA LEU A 180 11.48 13.77 -11.22
C LEU A 180 12.03 15.19 -11.42
N SER A 181 11.94 15.75 -12.62
CA SER A 181 12.38 17.12 -12.91
C SER A 181 11.62 18.15 -12.10
N HIS A 182 10.31 18.03 -12.01
CA HIS A 182 9.48 18.91 -11.17
C HIS A 182 9.82 18.77 -9.69
N LEU A 183 10.02 17.54 -9.20
CA LEU A 183 10.43 17.29 -7.82
C LEU A 183 11.76 17.99 -7.50
N TYR A 184 12.72 17.91 -8.42
CA TYR A 184 14.05 18.50 -8.23
C TYR A 184 14.05 20.02 -8.25
N SER A 185 13.18 20.62 -9.07
CA SER A 185 13.08 22.08 -9.24
C SER A 185 12.17 22.76 -8.19
N SER A 186 11.38 22.01 -7.44
CA SER A 186 10.41 22.55 -6.48
C SER A 186 10.83 22.33 -5.03
N LYS A 187 10.55 23.31 -4.15
CA LYS A 187 10.62 23.10 -2.71
C LYS A 187 9.32 22.44 -2.24
N MET A 188 9.25 21.13 -2.31
CA MET A 188 8.07 20.38 -1.85
C MET A 188 8.09 20.18 -0.33
N SER A 189 6.89 20.07 0.26
CA SER A 189 6.80 19.62 1.65
C SER A 189 7.20 18.14 1.77
N PRO A 190 7.68 17.72 2.95
CA PRO A 190 8.06 16.33 3.19
C PRO A 190 6.93 15.33 2.84
N GLU A 191 5.67 15.65 3.19
CA GLU A 191 4.53 14.79 2.92
C GLU A 191 4.30 14.58 1.41
N ARG A 192 4.40 15.66 0.61
CA ARG A 192 4.27 15.56 -0.85
C ARG A 192 5.42 14.80 -1.48
N THR A 193 6.64 15.01 -0.97
CA THR A 193 7.81 14.24 -1.41
C THR A 193 7.63 12.74 -1.12
N LEU A 194 7.11 12.39 0.05
CA LEU A 194 6.81 11.01 0.42
C LEU A 194 5.73 10.40 -0.47
N LEU A 195 4.69 11.16 -0.83
CA LEU A 195 3.67 10.71 -1.79
C LEU A 195 4.27 10.44 -3.18
N ALA A 196 5.17 11.32 -3.64
CA ALA A 196 5.90 11.09 -4.89
C ALA A 196 6.75 9.82 -4.81
N CYS A 197 7.46 9.60 -3.70
CA CYS A 197 8.22 8.36 -3.47
C CYS A 197 7.33 7.11 -3.54
N LEU A 198 6.13 7.12 -2.96
CA LEU A 198 5.18 5.99 -3.05
C LEU A 198 4.79 5.69 -4.50
N LEU A 199 4.53 6.73 -5.30
CA LEU A 199 4.23 6.56 -6.72
C LEU A 199 5.46 6.08 -7.51
N PHE A 200 6.66 6.53 -7.17
CA PHE A 200 7.89 6.05 -7.80
C PHE A 200 8.19 4.58 -7.45
N ILE A 201 7.98 4.18 -6.19
CA ILE A 201 8.05 2.78 -5.78
C ILE A 201 7.07 1.94 -6.61
N THR A 202 5.84 2.42 -6.79
CA THR A 202 4.82 1.75 -7.60
C THR A 202 5.26 1.60 -9.05
N PHE A 203 5.77 2.68 -9.66
CA PHE A 203 6.23 2.68 -11.05
C PHE A 203 7.41 1.73 -11.27
N GLU A 204 8.42 1.79 -10.40
CA GLU A 204 9.62 0.94 -10.54
C GLU A 204 9.30 -0.53 -10.22
N SER A 205 8.43 -0.80 -9.26
CA SER A 205 7.94 -2.15 -8.99
C SER A 205 7.17 -2.71 -10.19
N LEU A 206 6.31 -1.91 -10.82
CA LEU A 206 5.57 -2.30 -12.03
C LEU A 206 6.51 -2.59 -13.21
N ARG A 207 7.58 -1.81 -13.37
CA ARG A 207 8.63 -2.08 -14.37
C ARG A 207 9.46 -3.32 -14.03
N GLY A 208 9.55 -3.71 -12.78
CA GLY A 208 10.41 -4.79 -12.29
C GLY A 208 11.80 -4.34 -11.85
N ASN A 209 12.04 -3.04 -11.77
CA ASN A 209 13.30 -2.47 -11.29
C ASN A 209 13.32 -2.43 -9.76
N LYS A 210 13.67 -3.56 -9.14
CA LYS A 210 13.72 -3.69 -7.67
C LYS A 210 14.76 -2.76 -7.04
N VAL A 211 15.87 -2.50 -7.74
CA VAL A 211 16.96 -1.64 -7.22
C VAL A 211 16.45 -0.21 -7.03
N ALA A 212 15.82 0.37 -8.06
CA ALA A 212 15.25 1.70 -7.97
C ALA A 212 14.09 1.76 -6.97
N GLY A 213 13.21 0.74 -6.95
CA GLY A 213 12.13 0.64 -5.96
C GLY A 213 12.65 0.68 -4.52
N LEU A 214 13.68 -0.10 -4.20
CA LEU A 214 14.32 -0.08 -2.89
C LEU A 214 15.00 1.26 -2.58
N SER A 215 15.63 1.89 -3.57
CA SER A 215 16.24 3.22 -3.40
C SER A 215 15.18 4.24 -2.97
N HIS A 216 13.99 4.24 -3.59
CA HIS A 216 12.90 5.14 -3.20
C HIS A 216 12.33 4.81 -1.81
N ILE A 217 12.24 3.53 -1.43
CA ILE A 217 11.83 3.15 -0.07
C ILE A 217 12.83 3.69 0.95
N ASN A 218 14.11 3.54 0.69
CA ASN A 218 15.17 3.99 1.58
C ASN A 218 15.19 5.53 1.72
N HIS A 219 15.07 6.26 0.61
CA HIS A 219 14.98 7.73 0.64
C HIS A 219 13.74 8.20 1.40
N GLY A 220 12.58 7.60 1.15
CA GLY A 220 11.36 7.92 1.89
C GLY A 220 11.49 7.63 3.38
N SER A 221 12.13 6.52 3.76
CA SER A 221 12.42 6.18 5.16
C SER A 221 13.32 7.21 5.83
N LEU A 222 14.35 7.73 5.14
CA LEU A 222 15.21 8.80 5.64
C LEU A 222 14.43 10.10 5.84
N ILE A 223 13.54 10.48 4.90
CA ILE A 223 12.69 11.65 5.04
C ILE A 223 11.77 11.50 6.24
N LEU A 224 11.15 10.33 6.42
CA LEU A 224 10.32 10.04 7.58
C LEU A 224 11.11 10.12 8.88
N ASP A 225 12.33 9.65 8.90
CA ASP A 225 13.18 9.69 10.09
C ASP A 225 13.56 11.13 10.49
N GLN A 226 13.78 11.99 9.50
CA GLN A 226 14.11 13.38 9.72
C GLN A 226 12.91 14.27 10.12
N HIS A 227 11.74 14.00 9.53
CA HIS A 227 10.59 14.90 9.60
C HIS A 227 9.40 14.40 10.41
N SER A 228 9.35 13.10 10.77
CA SER A 228 8.28 12.61 11.64
C SER A 228 8.46 13.16 13.06
N PRO A 229 7.44 13.85 13.60
CA PRO A 229 7.51 14.41 14.93
C PRO A 229 7.62 13.29 15.99
N GLN A 230 8.42 13.54 17.03
CA GLN A 230 8.48 12.67 18.19
C GLN A 230 7.46 13.15 19.22
N GLY A 231 6.62 12.25 19.72
CA GLY A 231 5.67 12.56 20.78
C GLY A 231 4.44 13.37 20.35
N VAL A 232 4.28 13.65 19.06
CA VAL A 232 3.10 14.34 18.50
C VAL A 232 2.43 13.41 17.49
N ASP A 233 1.10 13.36 17.50
CA ASP A 233 0.36 12.62 16.50
C ASP A 233 0.60 13.20 15.10
N PRO A 234 0.93 12.39 14.09
CA PRO A 234 1.06 12.84 12.72
C PRO A 234 -0.29 13.33 12.17
N SER A 235 -0.24 14.21 11.17
CA SER A 235 -1.44 14.56 10.41
C SER A 235 -2.08 13.29 9.81
N PRO A 236 -3.41 13.26 9.55
CA PRO A 236 -4.06 12.09 8.96
C PRO A 236 -3.40 11.63 7.65
N LEU A 237 -2.95 12.57 6.81
CA LEU A 237 -2.22 12.27 5.58
C LEU A 237 -0.87 11.62 5.85
N LEU A 238 -0.09 12.19 6.76
CA LEU A 238 1.21 11.63 7.12
C LEU A 238 1.07 10.25 7.76
N ASP A 239 -0.01 10.03 8.52
CA ASP A 239 -0.35 8.75 9.13
C ASP A 239 -0.58 7.64 8.09
N GLU A 240 -1.35 7.93 7.04
CA GLU A 240 -1.57 6.97 5.93
C GLU A 240 -0.30 6.74 5.12
N VAL A 241 0.50 7.79 4.89
CA VAL A 241 1.79 7.68 4.20
C VAL A 241 2.75 6.81 5.02
N MET A 242 2.88 7.06 6.32
CA MET A 242 3.70 6.23 7.21
C MET A 242 3.26 4.78 7.22
N THR A 243 1.96 4.51 7.22
CA THR A 243 1.40 3.15 7.15
C THR A 243 1.81 2.45 5.84
N SER A 244 1.78 3.16 4.72
CA SER A 244 2.21 2.63 3.42
C SER A 244 3.72 2.35 3.41
N PHE A 245 4.52 3.25 3.95
CA PHE A 245 5.97 3.04 4.06
C PHE A 245 6.35 1.91 5.02
N GLN A 246 5.61 1.70 6.10
CA GLN A 246 5.82 0.54 6.97
C GLN A 246 5.64 -0.76 6.20
N HIS A 247 4.61 -0.83 5.37
CA HIS A 247 4.34 -2.00 4.54
C HIS A 247 5.50 -2.28 3.56
N PHE A 248 5.97 -1.26 2.84
CA PHE A 248 7.14 -1.39 1.96
C PHE A 248 8.43 -1.64 2.73
N GLY A 249 8.58 -1.07 3.93
CA GLY A 249 9.69 -1.33 4.83
C GLY A 249 9.80 -2.81 5.17
N LEU A 250 8.70 -3.45 5.56
CA LEU A 250 8.66 -4.90 5.83
C LEU A 250 9.08 -5.73 4.61
N GLN A 251 8.59 -5.37 3.42
CA GLN A 251 9.02 -6.02 2.18
C GLN A 251 10.51 -5.76 1.89
N SER A 252 11.00 -4.54 2.11
CA SER A 252 12.38 -4.17 1.83
C SER A 252 13.36 -4.90 2.75
N TRP A 253 13.00 -5.12 4.01
CA TRP A 253 13.84 -5.89 4.95
C TRP A 253 14.04 -7.32 4.47
N SER A 254 13.03 -7.93 3.89
CA SER A 254 13.19 -9.25 3.25
C SER A 254 14.15 -9.24 2.04
N HIS A 255 14.46 -8.08 1.47
CA HIS A 255 15.39 -7.90 0.36
C HIS A 255 16.70 -7.20 0.79
N SER A 256 17.08 -7.31 2.04
CA SER A 256 18.27 -6.63 2.63
C SER A 256 18.16 -5.10 2.59
N GLY A 257 16.96 -4.55 2.60
CA GLY A 257 16.74 -3.14 2.87
C GLY A 257 17.22 -2.77 4.28
N ALA A 258 17.48 -1.48 4.50
CA ALA A 258 17.95 -1.03 5.81
C ALA A 258 16.89 -1.28 6.88
N HIS A 259 17.25 -2.11 7.82
CA HIS A 259 16.48 -2.28 9.05
C HIS A 259 16.78 -1.09 9.98
N PRO A 260 15.78 -0.46 10.59
CA PRO A 260 16.00 0.60 11.56
C PRO A 260 16.86 0.07 12.72
N LYS A 261 17.97 0.74 13.01
CA LYS A 261 18.83 0.35 14.12
C LYS A 261 18.23 0.85 15.42
N GLU A 262 18.08 -0.03 16.40
CA GLU A 262 17.71 0.33 17.78
C GLU A 262 18.81 1.10 18.54
N THR A 263 19.97 1.31 17.91
CA THR A 263 21.18 1.84 18.56
C THR A 263 21.21 3.36 18.67
N ASP A 264 20.33 4.09 17.97
CA ASP A 264 20.19 5.52 18.16
C ASP A 264 19.23 5.81 19.32
N ALA A 265 19.58 6.81 20.14
CA ALA A 265 18.72 7.33 21.22
C ALA A 265 17.35 7.84 20.71
N ARG A 266 17.12 7.83 19.41
CA ARG A 266 15.87 8.22 18.76
C ARG A 266 15.05 6.99 18.44
N VAL A 267 13.76 7.05 18.79
CA VAL A 267 12.79 6.06 18.34
C VAL A 267 12.74 6.07 16.83
N PRO A 268 12.96 4.94 16.12
CA PRO A 268 12.86 4.86 14.66
C PRO A 268 11.52 5.39 14.16
N TRP A 269 11.51 6.02 12.97
CA TRP A 269 10.28 6.62 12.40
C TRP A 269 9.11 5.62 12.36
N CYS A 270 9.39 4.38 12.06
CA CYS A 270 8.40 3.31 11.99
C CYS A 270 7.74 2.98 13.34
N CYS A 271 8.36 3.40 14.45
CA CYS A 271 7.87 3.26 15.81
C CYS A 271 7.43 4.60 16.43
N ARG A 272 7.42 5.69 15.67
CA ARG A 272 6.88 6.98 16.10
C ARG A 272 5.38 7.05 15.83
N GLY A 273 4.65 7.80 16.62
CA GLY A 273 3.24 8.04 16.44
C GLY A 273 2.41 7.62 17.64
N ARG A 274 1.09 7.47 17.45
CA ARG A 274 0.19 7.11 18.54
C ARG A 274 0.66 5.86 19.25
N ARG A 275 0.67 5.91 20.58
CA ARG A 275 1.02 4.78 21.43
C ARG A 275 0.26 3.51 21.08
N ALA A 276 -1.03 3.65 20.75
CA ALA A 276 -1.88 2.57 20.27
C ALA A 276 -1.44 1.95 18.92
N ARG A 277 -0.57 2.61 18.14
CA ARG A 277 -0.10 2.08 16.86
C ARG A 277 0.87 0.92 17.03
N TYR A 278 1.65 0.93 18.11
CA TYR A 278 2.70 -0.06 18.39
C TYR A 278 2.48 -0.82 19.70
N ALA A 279 1.45 -0.46 20.45
CA ALA A 279 1.09 -1.15 21.66
C ALA A 279 0.30 -2.42 21.33
N VAL A 280 1.01 -3.46 20.88
CA VAL A 280 0.39 -4.77 20.58
C VAL A 280 -0.41 -5.30 21.78
N GLN A 281 -0.01 -4.91 22.99
CA GLN A 281 -0.69 -5.23 24.24
C GLN A 281 -2.08 -4.58 24.39
N GLU A 282 -2.35 -3.52 23.63
CA GLU A 282 -3.64 -2.81 23.63
C GLU A 282 -4.60 -3.36 22.56
N MET A 283 -4.26 -4.48 21.92
CA MET A 283 -5.10 -5.10 20.90
C MET A 283 -6.45 -5.51 21.49
N PRO A 284 -7.57 -5.08 20.87
CA PRO A 284 -8.89 -5.43 21.35
C PRO A 284 -9.15 -6.93 21.23
N SER A 285 -9.93 -7.48 22.14
CA SER A 285 -10.29 -8.91 22.18
C SER A 285 -11.20 -9.35 21.02
N VAL A 286 -11.87 -8.40 20.34
CA VAL A 286 -12.72 -8.64 19.17
C VAL A 286 -12.54 -7.49 18.18
N PHE A 287 -12.37 -7.80 16.92
CA PHE A 287 -12.33 -6.79 15.86
C PHE A 287 -13.73 -6.52 15.31
N GLU A 288 -14.06 -5.25 15.12
CA GLU A 288 -15.36 -4.81 14.60
C GLU A 288 -15.44 -4.89 13.06
N SER A 289 -14.30 -4.82 12.37
CA SER A 289 -14.22 -4.83 10.89
C SER A 289 -12.94 -5.49 10.40
N LEU A 290 -12.96 -5.92 9.13
CA LEU A 290 -11.77 -6.48 8.46
C LEU A 290 -10.68 -5.43 8.28
N GLU A 291 -11.03 -4.17 8.13
CA GLU A 291 -10.10 -3.04 8.10
C GLU A 291 -9.38 -2.89 9.44
N MET A 292 -10.11 -3.03 10.56
CA MET A 292 -9.53 -3.03 11.89
C MET A 292 -8.62 -4.25 12.12
N ALA A 293 -9.06 -5.44 11.70
CA ALA A 293 -8.25 -6.66 11.76
C ALA A 293 -6.93 -6.50 10.95
N ARG A 294 -6.99 -5.93 9.73
CA ARG A 294 -5.81 -5.62 8.92
C ARG A 294 -4.88 -4.62 9.60
N ARG A 295 -5.45 -3.55 10.19
CA ARG A 295 -4.64 -2.55 10.91
C ARG A 295 -3.86 -3.19 12.05
N TRP A 296 -4.51 -4.01 12.86
CA TRP A 296 -3.85 -4.73 13.95
C TRP A 296 -2.89 -5.81 13.44
N TRP A 297 -3.21 -6.46 12.32
CA TRP A 297 -2.28 -7.37 11.65
C TRP A 297 -0.97 -6.67 11.28
N ASN A 298 -1.04 -5.50 10.69
CA ASN A 298 0.14 -4.72 10.31
C ASN A 298 0.96 -4.32 11.54
N ILE A 299 0.32 -3.99 12.66
CA ILE A 299 1.00 -3.69 13.93
C ILE A 299 1.71 -4.92 14.49
N VAL A 300 1.01 -6.04 14.57
CA VAL A 300 1.59 -7.32 15.04
C VAL A 300 2.76 -7.74 14.17
N ARG A 301 2.58 -7.74 12.86
CA ARG A 301 3.62 -8.09 11.90
C ARG A 301 4.82 -7.16 12.01
N HIS A 302 4.60 -5.85 12.06
CA HIS A 302 5.68 -4.88 12.25
C HIS A 302 6.45 -5.16 13.54
N HIS A 303 5.75 -5.40 14.65
CA HIS A 303 6.40 -5.73 15.91
C HIS A 303 7.25 -7.00 15.82
N LEU A 304 6.73 -8.05 15.20
CA LEU A 304 7.45 -9.30 15.02
C LEU A 304 8.70 -9.12 14.15
N GLU A 305 8.57 -8.51 12.98
CA GLU A 305 9.67 -8.31 12.03
C GLU A 305 10.74 -7.35 12.58
N HIS A 306 10.34 -6.35 13.37
CA HIS A 306 11.26 -5.38 13.95
C HIS A 306 12.11 -6.00 15.09
N HIS A 307 11.49 -6.81 15.96
CA HIS A 307 12.16 -7.35 17.13
C HIS A 307 12.70 -8.77 16.95
N ALA A 308 12.18 -9.51 16.01
CA ALA A 308 12.64 -10.84 15.63
C ALA A 308 12.66 -10.95 14.10
N PRO A 309 13.59 -10.25 13.42
CA PRO A 309 13.63 -10.23 11.98
C PRO A 309 13.70 -11.66 11.45
N LEU A 310 12.64 -12.04 10.73
CA LEU A 310 12.50 -13.33 10.10
C LEU A 310 13.31 -13.28 8.81
N GLN A 311 14.55 -13.70 8.84
CA GLN A 311 15.43 -13.59 7.67
C GLN A 311 14.90 -14.37 6.48
N THR A 312 14.88 -13.64 5.38
CA THR A 312 14.91 -14.24 4.06
C THR A 312 16.30 -14.02 3.50
N GLY A 313 16.92 -15.03 2.92
CA GLY A 313 18.24 -14.93 2.30
C GLY A 313 18.25 -14.12 0.99
N PHE A 314 17.30 -13.19 0.80
CA PHE A 314 17.19 -12.37 -0.39
C PHE A 314 17.97 -11.06 -0.23
N ARG A 315 18.77 -10.73 -1.25
CA ARG A 315 19.51 -9.47 -1.32
C ARG A 315 19.24 -8.78 -2.65
N VAL A 316 19.35 -7.46 -2.65
CA VAL A 316 19.32 -6.67 -3.87
C VAL A 316 20.65 -5.91 -3.97
N GLU A 317 21.35 -6.06 -5.09
CA GLU A 317 22.61 -5.37 -5.34
C GLU A 317 22.35 -3.87 -5.49
N GLY A 318 23.26 -3.04 -4.97
CA GLY A 318 23.15 -1.59 -5.06
C GLY A 318 22.20 -0.96 -4.04
N SER A 319 21.68 -1.73 -3.05
CA SER A 319 21.08 -1.11 -1.89
C SER A 319 22.13 -0.19 -1.25
N CYS A 320 21.80 1.12 -1.15
CA CYS A 320 22.73 2.20 -0.71
C CYS A 320 23.25 2.06 0.72
N PHE A 321 22.88 1.01 1.40
CA PHE A 321 23.40 0.65 2.69
C PHE A 321 24.60 -0.23 2.41
N GLY A 322 25.74 0.43 2.37
CA GLY A 322 27.04 -0.18 2.17
C GLY A 322 27.13 -1.50 2.89
N GLU A 323 27.95 -2.37 2.38
CA GLU A 323 28.25 -3.69 2.94
C GLU A 323 28.26 -3.58 4.47
N ALA A 324 27.08 -3.72 5.07
CA ALA A 324 27.02 -3.91 6.48
C ALA A 324 27.70 -5.25 6.68
N LYS A 325 28.95 -5.21 7.07
CA LYS A 325 29.70 -6.32 7.66
C LYS A 325 29.02 -6.74 8.97
N GLN A 326 27.72 -6.79 8.98
CA GLN A 326 26.97 -7.43 10.04
C GLN A 326 27.00 -8.90 9.69
N VAL A 327 27.80 -9.62 10.45
CA VAL A 327 27.60 -11.05 10.63
C VAL A 327 26.09 -11.22 10.82
N PRO A 328 25.40 -11.96 9.93
CA PRO A 328 23.98 -12.18 10.12
C PRO A 328 23.78 -12.67 11.55
N PRO A 329 22.81 -12.16 12.31
CA PRO A 329 22.57 -12.68 13.64
C PRO A 329 22.48 -14.20 13.55
N ASP A 330 23.07 -14.89 14.47
CA ASP A 330 22.99 -16.36 14.52
C ASP A 330 21.56 -16.75 14.92
N TYR A 331 20.69 -16.90 13.90
CA TYR A 331 19.29 -17.32 14.09
C TYR A 331 19.18 -18.79 14.51
N THR A 332 20.25 -19.55 14.34
CA THR A 332 20.28 -20.97 14.72
C THR A 332 20.58 -21.18 16.19
N SER A 333 21.05 -20.15 16.89
CA SER A 333 21.34 -20.27 18.32
C SER A 333 20.07 -20.53 19.14
N PRO A 334 20.12 -21.39 20.15
CA PRO A 334 18.96 -21.67 21.01
C PRO A 334 18.35 -20.41 21.65
N ALA A 335 19.17 -19.39 21.92
CA ALA A 335 18.70 -18.12 22.47
C ALA A 335 17.85 -17.34 21.45
N SER A 336 18.32 -17.25 20.20
CA SER A 336 17.57 -16.61 19.11
C SER A 336 16.27 -17.36 18.80
N GLN A 337 16.31 -18.68 18.73
CA GLN A 337 15.11 -19.50 18.53
C GLN A 337 14.09 -19.32 19.65
N LYS A 338 14.53 -19.32 20.92
CA LYS A 338 13.66 -19.06 22.07
C LYS A 338 13.02 -17.66 21.98
N ARG A 339 13.81 -16.65 21.60
CA ARG A 339 13.33 -15.27 21.42
C ARG A 339 12.25 -15.21 20.35
N ILE A 340 12.46 -15.80 19.17
CA ILE A 340 11.47 -15.83 18.09
C ILE A 340 10.16 -16.47 18.58
N ARG A 341 10.24 -17.65 19.18
CA ARG A 341 9.05 -18.35 19.70
C ARG A 341 8.30 -17.57 20.78
N SER A 342 8.97 -16.69 21.53
CA SER A 342 8.33 -15.87 22.56
C SER A 342 7.29 -14.88 22.00
N PHE A 343 7.31 -14.59 20.72
CA PHE A 343 6.33 -13.71 20.07
C PHE A 343 5.05 -14.42 19.63
N ALA A 344 4.95 -15.76 19.77
CA ALA A 344 3.79 -16.53 19.33
C ALA A 344 2.47 -16.04 19.95
N HIS A 345 2.52 -15.57 21.21
CA HIS A 345 1.32 -15.09 21.92
C HIS A 345 0.63 -13.89 21.26
N PHE A 346 1.37 -13.02 20.54
CA PHE A 346 0.76 -11.92 19.79
C PHE A 346 -0.03 -12.40 18.58
N LEU A 347 0.46 -13.46 17.91
CA LEU A 347 -0.26 -14.10 16.82
C LEU A 347 -1.51 -14.81 17.32
N ASP A 348 -1.41 -15.52 18.44
CA ASP A 348 -2.52 -16.24 19.05
C ASP A 348 -3.62 -15.25 19.49
N ALA A 349 -3.24 -14.11 20.10
CA ALA A 349 -4.18 -13.06 20.49
C ALA A 349 -4.87 -12.44 19.26
N TRP A 350 -4.11 -12.14 18.19
CA TRP A 350 -4.68 -11.61 16.97
C TRP A 350 -5.67 -12.60 16.32
N ALA A 351 -5.32 -13.88 16.28
CA ALA A 351 -6.17 -14.91 15.70
C ALA A 351 -7.50 -15.06 16.46
N LEU A 352 -7.46 -15.02 17.78
CA LEU A 352 -8.67 -15.05 18.61
C LEU A 352 -9.57 -13.84 18.35
N SER A 353 -8.98 -12.63 18.26
CA SER A 353 -9.73 -11.40 17.97
C SER A 353 -10.32 -11.37 16.56
N PHE A 354 -9.66 -12.03 15.59
CA PHE A 354 -10.07 -12.11 14.19
C PHE A 354 -11.11 -13.21 13.93
N GLN A 355 -11.15 -14.26 14.74
CA GLN A 355 -11.98 -15.44 14.51
C GLN A 355 -13.46 -15.15 14.24
N PRO A 356 -14.16 -14.24 14.96
CA PRO A 356 -15.57 -13.94 14.69
C PRO A 356 -15.80 -13.37 13.29
N LEU A 357 -14.88 -12.51 12.81
CA LEU A 357 -14.94 -11.94 11.45
C LEU A 357 -14.66 -12.99 10.37
N ALA A 358 -13.72 -13.89 10.62
CA ALA A 358 -13.41 -14.98 9.70
C ALA A 358 -14.62 -15.92 9.51
N ILE A 359 -15.29 -16.31 10.60
CA ILE A 359 -16.51 -17.13 10.58
C ILE A 359 -17.64 -16.40 9.82
N LYS A 360 -17.84 -15.11 10.12
CA LYS A 360 -18.85 -14.29 9.42
C LYS A 360 -18.57 -14.17 7.92
N ALA A 361 -17.31 -13.97 7.54
CA ALA A 361 -16.92 -13.87 6.14
C ALA A 361 -17.08 -15.20 5.39
N GLU A 362 -16.90 -16.31 6.07
CA GLU A 362 -17.09 -17.66 5.52
C GLU A 362 -18.58 -18.01 5.39
N SER A 363 -19.41 -17.71 6.39
CA SER A 363 -20.86 -17.96 6.34
C SER A 363 -21.59 -17.06 5.32
N GLY A 364 -21.06 -15.87 5.03
CA GLY A 364 -21.54 -14.98 3.95
C GLY A 364 -20.97 -15.29 2.57
N LYS A 365 -20.40 -16.47 2.37
CA LYS A 365 -19.67 -16.89 1.17
C LYS A 365 -20.56 -16.94 -0.08
N THR A 366 -20.66 -15.81 -0.76
CA THR A 366 -20.94 -15.79 -2.19
C THR A 366 -19.60 -15.73 -2.91
N ALA A 367 -19.39 -16.57 -3.92
CA ALA A 367 -18.13 -16.63 -4.65
C ALA A 367 -17.69 -15.20 -5.07
N GLY A 368 -16.55 -14.75 -4.56
CA GLY A 368 -16.00 -13.43 -4.84
C GLY A 368 -16.51 -12.27 -3.96
N ALA A 369 -17.24 -12.51 -2.86
CA ALA A 369 -17.60 -11.46 -1.91
C ALA A 369 -16.35 -10.75 -1.38
N ALA A 370 -16.36 -9.42 -1.35
CA ALA A 370 -15.18 -8.62 -1.01
C ALA A 370 -14.63 -8.96 0.38
N ASP A 371 -15.52 -9.12 1.37
CA ASP A 371 -15.12 -9.40 2.73
C ASP A 371 -14.55 -10.81 2.90
N HIS A 372 -15.06 -11.78 2.13
CA HIS A 372 -14.48 -13.12 2.10
C HIS A 372 -13.04 -13.09 1.57
N LEU A 373 -12.76 -12.38 0.47
CA LEU A 373 -11.41 -12.26 -0.08
C LEU A 373 -10.44 -11.52 0.86
N LYS A 374 -10.91 -10.50 1.57
CA LYS A 374 -10.13 -9.82 2.61
C LYS A 374 -9.77 -10.77 3.75
N ALA A 375 -10.74 -11.57 4.22
CA ALA A 375 -10.53 -12.55 5.27
C ALA A 375 -9.54 -13.65 4.83
N LEU A 376 -9.65 -14.16 3.60
CA LEU A 376 -8.69 -15.11 3.02
C LEU A 376 -7.27 -14.54 3.01
N SER A 377 -7.09 -13.31 2.52
CA SER A 377 -5.79 -12.65 2.48
C SER A 377 -5.16 -12.55 3.87
N LEU A 378 -5.91 -12.09 4.86
CA LEU A 378 -5.43 -12.00 6.24
C LEU A 378 -5.05 -13.37 6.82
N ARG A 379 -5.87 -14.40 6.55
CA ARG A 379 -5.62 -15.77 7.02
C ARG A 379 -4.36 -16.38 6.39
N ILE A 380 -4.12 -16.17 5.10
CA ILE A 380 -2.91 -16.63 4.42
C ILE A 380 -1.66 -16.05 5.07
N HIS A 381 -1.63 -14.74 5.30
CA HIS A 381 -0.49 -14.06 5.92
C HIS A 381 -0.31 -14.45 7.38
N TYR A 382 -1.39 -14.63 8.12
CA TYR A 382 -1.34 -15.16 9.47
C TYR A 382 -0.71 -16.56 9.51
N LEU A 383 -1.19 -17.50 8.68
CA LEU A 383 -0.67 -18.88 8.65
C LEU A 383 0.82 -18.90 8.30
N HIS A 384 1.24 -18.11 7.31
CA HIS A 384 2.64 -17.98 6.94
C HIS A 384 3.50 -17.47 8.10
N THR A 385 3.08 -16.39 8.76
CA THR A 385 3.84 -15.81 9.88
C THR A 385 3.81 -16.73 11.10
N TRP A 386 2.68 -17.37 11.38
CA TRP A 386 2.55 -18.37 12.43
C TRP A 386 3.51 -19.54 12.21
N ALA A 387 3.57 -20.07 11.01
CA ALA A 387 4.47 -21.14 10.63
C ALA A 387 5.94 -20.71 10.84
N SER A 388 6.30 -19.50 10.40
CA SER A 388 7.65 -18.96 10.59
C SER A 388 8.03 -18.85 12.08
N ILE A 389 7.16 -18.33 12.93
CA ILE A 389 7.43 -18.20 14.37
C ILE A 389 7.54 -19.57 15.06
N ARG A 390 6.65 -20.51 14.72
CA ARG A 390 6.66 -21.87 15.30
C ARG A 390 7.89 -22.67 14.92
N THR A 391 8.43 -22.44 13.75
CA THR A 391 9.68 -23.05 13.26
C THR A 391 10.94 -22.20 13.56
N ALA A 392 10.82 -21.28 14.50
CA ALA A 392 11.90 -20.37 14.90
C ALA A 392 12.57 -19.64 13.72
N GLY A 393 11.76 -19.06 12.84
CA GLY A 393 12.25 -18.39 11.63
C GLY A 393 12.74 -19.36 10.55
N TRP A 394 12.12 -20.51 10.44
CA TRP A 394 12.46 -21.61 9.50
C TRP A 394 13.80 -22.28 9.80
N THR A 395 14.25 -22.27 11.06
CA THR A 395 15.50 -22.93 11.46
C THR A 395 15.29 -24.30 12.11
N ASP A 396 14.08 -24.57 12.61
CA ASP A 396 13.74 -25.86 13.24
C ASP A 396 13.11 -26.81 12.23
N VAL A 397 13.90 -27.78 11.79
CA VAL A 397 13.54 -28.72 10.73
C VAL A 397 12.44 -29.70 11.15
N GLU A 398 12.45 -30.16 12.40
CA GLU A 398 11.42 -31.06 12.91
C GLU A 398 10.06 -30.34 12.97
N ASP A 399 10.06 -29.09 13.45
CA ASP A 399 8.84 -28.29 13.49
C ASP A 399 8.34 -27.96 12.07
N ILE A 400 9.23 -27.71 11.09
CA ILE A 400 8.85 -27.55 9.68
C ILE A 400 8.14 -28.80 9.18
N GLY A 401 8.63 -30.00 9.48
CA GLY A 401 7.97 -31.26 9.12
C GLY A 401 6.58 -31.40 9.75
N ARG A 402 6.46 -31.05 11.03
CA ARG A 402 5.18 -31.13 11.79
C ARG A 402 4.10 -30.19 11.27
N ILE A 403 4.46 -29.03 10.71
CA ILE A 403 3.49 -28.05 10.19
C ILE A 403 3.14 -28.24 8.71
N THR A 404 3.52 -29.35 8.09
CA THR A 404 3.16 -29.65 6.69
C THR A 404 1.68 -29.38 6.36
N PRO A 405 0.68 -29.69 7.19
CA PRO A 405 -0.73 -29.35 6.93
C PRO A 405 -0.98 -27.86 6.73
N VAL A 406 -0.22 -26.98 7.41
CA VAL A 406 -0.36 -25.51 7.27
C VAL A 406 0.03 -25.06 5.86
N PHE A 407 1.02 -25.69 5.23
CA PHE A 407 1.37 -25.38 3.84
C PHE A 407 0.27 -25.75 2.86
N PHE A 408 -0.44 -26.87 3.08
CA PHE A 408 -1.62 -27.23 2.30
C PHE A 408 -2.73 -26.17 2.45
N ASP A 409 -2.97 -25.70 3.68
CA ASP A 409 -3.94 -24.62 3.93
C ASP A 409 -3.55 -23.32 3.22
N ILE A 410 -2.28 -22.89 3.31
CA ILE A 410 -1.79 -21.70 2.61
C ILE A 410 -2.05 -21.81 1.11
N VAL A 411 -1.73 -22.94 0.51
CA VAL A 411 -1.90 -23.19 -0.92
C VAL A 411 -3.39 -23.22 -1.31
N ALA A 412 -4.24 -23.88 -0.53
CA ALA A 412 -5.67 -23.98 -0.79
C ALA A 412 -6.37 -22.61 -0.73
N LEU A 413 -6.11 -21.85 0.33
CA LEU A 413 -6.65 -20.48 0.50
C LEU A 413 -6.11 -19.52 -0.58
N SER A 414 -4.84 -19.66 -0.95
CA SER A 414 -4.24 -18.86 -2.03
C SER A 414 -4.87 -19.15 -3.38
N ARG A 415 -5.15 -20.40 -3.68
CA ARG A 415 -5.87 -20.81 -4.91
C ARG A 415 -7.23 -20.15 -4.98
N GLU A 416 -8.01 -20.20 -3.91
CA GLU A 416 -9.33 -19.58 -3.84
C GLU A 416 -9.25 -18.07 -4.05
N LEU A 417 -8.33 -17.40 -3.35
CA LEU A 417 -8.12 -15.95 -3.47
C LEU A 417 -7.72 -15.54 -4.90
N LEU A 418 -6.73 -16.23 -5.47
CA LEU A 418 -6.21 -15.91 -6.81
C LEU A 418 -7.25 -16.13 -7.91
N SER A 419 -8.00 -17.24 -7.82
CA SER A 419 -9.09 -17.54 -8.76
C SER A 419 -10.18 -16.47 -8.74
N ALA A 420 -10.60 -16.04 -7.55
CA ALA A 420 -11.61 -15.00 -7.40
C ALA A 420 -11.11 -13.62 -7.86
N GLN A 421 -9.83 -13.29 -7.61
CA GLN A 421 -9.23 -12.06 -8.12
C GLN A 421 -9.15 -12.06 -9.64
N ALA A 422 -8.74 -13.16 -10.27
CA ALA A 422 -8.66 -13.28 -11.72
C ALA A 422 -10.02 -13.03 -12.39
N THR A 423 -11.11 -13.50 -11.81
CA THR A 423 -12.46 -13.27 -12.32
C THR A 423 -12.85 -11.79 -12.28
N ARG A 424 -12.41 -11.04 -11.26
CA ARG A 424 -12.65 -9.59 -11.14
C ARG A 424 -11.79 -8.76 -12.09
N GLN A 425 -10.61 -9.27 -12.45
CA GLN A 425 -9.60 -8.55 -13.23
C GLN A 425 -9.72 -8.74 -14.74
N LEU A 426 -10.69 -9.50 -15.22
CA LEU A 426 -11.00 -9.64 -16.65
C LEU A 426 -11.24 -8.29 -17.37
N LEU A 427 -11.39 -7.21 -16.63
CA LEU A 427 -11.53 -5.85 -17.15
C LEU A 427 -10.17 -5.11 -17.33
N VAL A 428 -9.04 -5.72 -16.91
CA VAL A 428 -7.70 -5.11 -17.01
C VAL A 428 -6.91 -5.83 -18.10
N PRO A 429 -6.48 -5.14 -19.18
CA PRO A 429 -5.85 -5.77 -20.34
C PRO A 429 -4.46 -6.38 -20.08
N SER A 430 -3.87 -6.14 -18.91
CA SER A 430 -2.56 -6.69 -18.58
C SER A 430 -2.69 -8.15 -18.13
N GLY A 431 -2.01 -9.07 -18.81
CA GLY A 431 -1.94 -10.48 -18.41
C GLY A 431 -1.21 -10.73 -17.08
N GLU A 432 -0.77 -9.69 -16.38
CA GLU A 432 -0.09 -9.74 -15.09
C GLU A 432 -0.78 -8.83 -14.08
N VAL A 433 -1.13 -9.37 -12.92
CA VAL A 433 -1.69 -8.61 -11.81
C VAL A 433 -0.59 -7.88 -11.07
N PHE A 434 -0.81 -6.59 -10.79
CA PHE A 434 0.05 -5.81 -9.91
C PHE A 434 -0.75 -5.27 -8.73
N THR A 435 -0.24 -5.42 -7.51
CA THR A 435 -0.80 -4.80 -6.31
C THR A 435 0.31 -4.27 -5.42
N LEU A 436 0.02 -3.23 -4.66
CA LEU A 436 0.90 -2.73 -3.60
C LEU A 436 0.65 -3.42 -2.27
N GLU A 437 -0.46 -4.18 -2.17
CA GLU A 437 -0.81 -4.89 -0.95
C GLU A 437 -0.04 -6.20 -0.81
N ASP A 438 0.08 -6.67 0.42
CA ASP A 438 0.50 -8.04 0.68
C ASP A 438 -0.51 -9.01 0.08
N SER A 439 0.01 -9.95 -0.69
CA SER A 439 -0.76 -10.91 -1.44
C SER A 439 -0.02 -12.27 -1.38
N PRO A 440 -0.59 -13.36 -1.89
CA PRO A 440 -0.07 -14.69 -1.59
C PRO A 440 1.29 -15.04 -2.23
N THR A 441 1.91 -14.17 -3.03
CA THR A 441 3.18 -14.49 -3.73
C THR A 441 4.27 -14.92 -2.75
N TRP A 442 4.51 -14.15 -1.69
CA TRP A 442 5.52 -14.52 -0.69
C TRP A 442 5.15 -15.77 0.14
N PRO A 443 3.93 -15.89 0.71
CA PRO A 443 3.51 -17.11 1.40
C PRO A 443 3.62 -18.38 0.55
N LEU A 444 3.25 -18.32 -0.74
CA LEU A 444 3.40 -19.44 -1.67
C LEU A 444 4.86 -19.75 -1.96
N GLY A 445 5.70 -18.73 -2.20
CA GLY A 445 7.14 -18.92 -2.39
C GLY A 445 7.80 -19.57 -1.17
N SER A 446 7.44 -19.12 0.03
CA SER A 446 7.91 -19.75 1.27
C SER A 446 7.42 -21.19 1.42
N ALA A 447 6.16 -21.47 1.08
CA ALA A 447 5.63 -22.85 1.12
C ALA A 447 6.40 -23.78 0.17
N PHE A 448 6.76 -23.30 -1.03
CA PHE A 448 7.61 -24.07 -1.95
C PHE A 448 8.99 -24.37 -1.35
N LEU A 449 9.61 -23.37 -0.76
CA LEU A 449 10.99 -23.49 -0.24
C LEU A 449 11.07 -24.36 1.00
N MET A 450 10.07 -24.26 1.89
CA MET A 450 10.11 -24.85 3.23
C MET A 450 9.44 -26.22 3.31
N CYS A 451 8.40 -26.48 2.53
CA CYS A 451 7.66 -27.72 2.57
C CYS A 451 8.36 -28.82 1.76
N SER A 452 8.47 -30.02 2.34
CA SER A 452 9.01 -31.19 1.64
C SER A 452 7.97 -31.89 0.74
N ALA A 453 6.66 -31.69 0.97
CA ALA A 453 5.59 -32.34 0.22
C ALA A 453 5.59 -31.92 -1.26
N SER A 454 5.70 -32.90 -2.16
CA SER A 454 5.75 -32.69 -3.61
C SER A 454 4.47 -32.05 -4.15
N GLU A 455 3.31 -32.39 -3.58
CA GLU A 455 2.00 -31.87 -3.95
C GLU A 455 1.91 -30.35 -3.71
N VAL A 456 2.42 -29.88 -2.58
CA VAL A 456 2.50 -28.43 -2.26
C VAL A 456 3.37 -27.72 -3.27
N LYS A 457 4.57 -28.26 -3.56
CA LYS A 457 5.53 -27.66 -4.51
C LYS A 457 4.94 -27.59 -5.93
N GLN A 458 4.33 -28.67 -6.40
CA GLN A 458 3.70 -28.72 -7.73
C GLN A 458 2.56 -27.72 -7.85
N GLU A 459 1.72 -27.63 -6.83
CA GLU A 459 0.59 -26.71 -6.83
C GLU A 459 1.04 -25.23 -6.79
N VAL A 460 2.09 -24.89 -6.02
CA VAL A 460 2.67 -23.55 -6.03
C VAL A 460 3.16 -23.16 -7.44
N VAL A 461 3.89 -24.07 -8.10
CA VAL A 461 4.35 -23.82 -9.49
C VAL A 461 3.16 -23.62 -10.43
N ARG A 462 2.11 -24.44 -10.28
CA ARG A 462 0.88 -24.31 -11.08
C ARG A 462 0.22 -22.95 -10.87
N LEU A 463 0.07 -22.52 -9.62
CA LEU A 463 -0.53 -21.22 -9.28
C LEU A 463 0.28 -20.04 -9.82
N PHE A 464 1.61 -20.07 -9.71
CA PHE A 464 2.46 -19.01 -10.24
C PHE A 464 2.39 -18.89 -11.76
N LYS A 465 2.29 -20.02 -12.48
CA LYS A 465 2.10 -20.04 -13.94
C LYS A 465 0.70 -19.60 -14.36
N GLN A 466 -0.31 -19.98 -13.60
CA GLN A 466 -1.71 -19.68 -13.92
C GLN A 466 -2.08 -18.22 -13.59
N TYR A 467 -1.50 -17.66 -12.54
CA TYR A 467 -1.81 -16.31 -12.04
C TYR A 467 -0.55 -15.45 -11.95
N PRO A 468 0.03 -15.05 -13.09
CA PRO A 468 1.19 -14.16 -13.09
C PRO A 468 0.89 -12.87 -12.35
N ARG A 469 1.70 -12.54 -11.35
CA ARG A 469 1.46 -11.34 -10.54
C ARG A 469 2.71 -10.78 -9.91
N ARG A 470 2.55 -9.55 -9.46
CA ARG A 470 3.56 -8.83 -8.69
C ARG A 470 2.90 -8.14 -7.49
N ASP A 471 3.36 -8.50 -6.32
CA ASP A 471 2.88 -7.99 -5.04
C ASP A 471 3.96 -7.09 -4.43
N GLY A 472 3.96 -5.80 -4.79
CA GLY A 472 5.03 -4.87 -4.46
C GLY A 472 6.37 -5.31 -5.04
N LEU A 473 7.32 -5.67 -4.17
CA LEU A 473 8.65 -6.16 -4.55
C LEU A 473 8.70 -7.66 -4.89
N TRP A 474 7.66 -8.42 -4.53
CA TRP A 474 7.58 -9.84 -4.82
C TRP A 474 6.96 -10.09 -6.20
N ASP A 475 7.50 -11.05 -6.95
CA ASP A 475 6.94 -11.41 -8.25
C ASP A 475 7.01 -12.92 -8.51
N THR A 476 5.95 -13.46 -9.10
CA THR A 476 5.81 -14.89 -9.38
C THR A 476 6.82 -15.39 -10.41
N HIS A 477 7.24 -14.52 -11.35
CA HIS A 477 8.23 -14.91 -12.35
C HIS A 477 9.61 -15.11 -11.72
N GLY A 478 10.02 -14.23 -10.82
CA GLY A 478 11.27 -14.38 -10.08
C GLY A 478 11.31 -15.69 -9.27
N PHE A 479 10.18 -16.07 -8.67
CA PHE A 479 10.07 -17.37 -8.01
C PHE A 479 10.13 -18.53 -8.97
N LEU A 480 9.44 -18.48 -10.12
CA LEU A 480 9.48 -19.56 -11.11
C LEU A 480 10.89 -19.80 -11.64
N VAL A 481 11.64 -18.75 -11.96
CA VAL A 481 13.03 -18.87 -12.41
C VAL A 481 13.92 -19.50 -11.32
N MET A 482 13.73 -19.09 -10.07
CA MET A 482 14.44 -19.67 -8.93
C MET A 482 14.10 -21.15 -8.77
N ILE A 483 12.83 -21.52 -8.90
CA ILE A 483 12.35 -22.90 -8.78
C ILE A 483 12.91 -23.78 -9.90
N GLU A 484 12.92 -23.29 -11.13
CA GLU A 484 13.50 -24.01 -12.28
C GLU A 484 14.98 -24.30 -12.05
N TRP A 485 15.73 -23.32 -11.58
CA TRP A 485 17.12 -23.53 -11.23
C TRP A 485 17.31 -24.54 -10.08
N LEU A 486 16.52 -24.47 -9.02
CA LEU A 486 16.60 -25.43 -7.90
C LEU A 486 16.35 -26.86 -8.39
N ASN A 487 15.39 -27.06 -9.28
CA ASN A 487 15.09 -28.36 -9.88
C ASN A 487 16.24 -28.85 -10.78
N GLU A 488 16.87 -27.96 -11.54
CA GLU A 488 18.02 -28.28 -12.38
C GLU A 488 19.21 -28.72 -11.51
N MET A 489 19.51 -27.99 -10.44
CA MET A 489 20.57 -28.37 -9.50
C MET A 489 20.31 -29.73 -8.85
N ALA A 490 19.08 -30.02 -8.46
CA ALA A 490 18.72 -31.32 -7.90
C ALA A 490 18.92 -32.46 -8.91
N SER A 491 18.64 -32.23 -10.21
CA SER A 491 18.80 -33.24 -11.27
C SER A 491 20.25 -33.58 -11.58
N VAL A 492 21.20 -32.68 -11.30
CA VAL A 492 22.64 -32.86 -11.56
C VAL A 492 23.35 -33.49 -10.35
N GLY A 493 22.59 -34.00 -9.37
CA GLY A 493 23.15 -34.71 -8.21
C GLY A 493 23.78 -33.80 -7.16
N TYR A 494 23.64 -32.48 -7.27
CA TYR A 494 23.76 -31.62 -6.13
C TYR A 494 22.55 -31.92 -5.23
N ALA A 495 22.67 -33.01 -4.46
CA ALA A 495 21.75 -33.29 -3.38
C ALA A 495 21.75 -32.03 -2.51
N LEU A 496 20.75 -31.23 -2.72
CA LEU A 496 20.37 -30.21 -1.77
C LEU A 496 20.01 -31.05 -0.55
N ASP A 497 20.92 -31.13 0.40
CA ASP A 497 20.66 -31.72 1.71
C ASP A 497 19.41 -30.98 2.21
N GLU A 498 18.25 -31.62 2.12
CA GLU A 498 16.92 -30.99 2.11
C GLU A 498 16.66 -30.12 3.34
N GLN A 499 17.49 -30.24 4.35
CA GLN A 499 17.23 -29.72 5.67
C GLN A 499 18.07 -28.50 6.10
N ARG A 500 19.18 -28.20 5.42
CA ARG A 500 20.09 -27.10 5.83
C ARG A 500 20.20 -25.93 4.85
N HIS A 501 19.60 -26.00 3.68
CA HIS A 501 19.92 -25.11 2.55
C HIS A 501 19.29 -23.73 2.58
N ILE A 502 18.20 -23.57 3.28
CA ILE A 502 17.43 -22.31 3.25
C ILE A 502 18.15 -21.19 3.99
N VAL A 503 18.91 -21.54 5.04
CA VAL A 503 19.68 -20.59 5.86
C VAL A 503 20.93 -20.11 5.12
N ASP A 504 21.46 -20.89 4.19
CA ASP A 504 22.72 -20.63 3.51
C ASP A 504 22.60 -20.17 2.05
N CYS A 505 21.39 -20.02 1.54
CA CYS A 505 21.15 -19.56 0.17
C CYS A 505 20.88 -18.06 0.14
N ASN A 506 21.81 -17.29 -0.43
CA ASN A 506 21.58 -15.87 -0.72
C ASN A 506 21.07 -15.71 -2.14
N VAL A 507 19.96 -15.00 -2.31
CA VAL A 507 19.41 -14.61 -3.61
C VAL A 507 19.69 -13.13 -3.81
N VAL A 508 20.55 -12.82 -4.77
CA VAL A 508 20.90 -11.43 -5.09
C VAL A 508 20.16 -11.01 -6.36
N PHE A 509 19.19 -10.11 -6.22
CA PHE A 509 18.47 -9.52 -7.33
C PHE A 509 19.26 -8.35 -7.91
N ARG A 510 19.47 -8.39 -9.24
CA ARG A 510 19.99 -7.29 -10.04
C ARG A 510 18.91 -6.77 -10.99
N GLU A 511 19.19 -5.72 -11.73
CA GLU A 511 18.21 -5.13 -12.63
C GLU A 511 17.64 -6.16 -13.65
N HIS A 512 18.51 -6.97 -14.24
CA HIS A 512 18.12 -7.93 -15.29
C HIS A 512 18.52 -9.37 -15.00
N SER A 513 19.04 -9.65 -13.81
CA SER A 513 19.48 -10.99 -13.43
C SER A 513 19.23 -11.28 -11.96
N VAL A 514 19.20 -12.54 -11.63
CA VAL A 514 19.24 -13.04 -10.26
C VAL A 514 20.49 -13.89 -10.11
N THR A 515 21.26 -13.64 -9.08
CA THR A 515 22.39 -14.48 -8.69
C THR A 515 21.99 -15.25 -7.44
N LEU A 516 22.04 -16.56 -7.51
CA LEU A 516 21.92 -17.44 -6.37
C LEU A 516 23.31 -17.74 -5.85
N GLN A 517 23.54 -17.42 -4.59
CA GLN A 517 24.81 -17.67 -3.92
C GLN A 517 24.57 -18.71 -2.84
N LYS A 518 25.28 -19.80 -2.90
CA LYS A 518 25.30 -20.84 -1.89
C LYS A 518 26.58 -20.74 -1.08
N ARG A 519 26.46 -20.77 0.24
CA ARG A 519 27.59 -20.96 1.14
C ARG A 519 27.62 -22.41 1.59
N LEU A 520 28.72 -23.08 1.36
CA LEU A 520 28.97 -24.41 1.82
C LEU A 520 30.03 -24.36 2.90
N TRP A 521 29.73 -24.85 4.09
CA TRP A 521 30.73 -25.02 5.14
C TRP A 521 31.65 -26.18 4.75
N ASP A 522 32.96 -25.91 4.65
CA ASP A 522 33.96 -26.94 4.51
C ASP A 522 34.58 -27.26 5.88
N PRO A 523 34.16 -28.34 6.53
CA PRO A 523 34.63 -28.67 7.88
C PRO A 523 36.12 -29.01 7.92
N SER A 524 36.71 -29.41 6.79
CA SER A 524 38.14 -29.75 6.71
C SER A 524 39.04 -28.53 6.74
N LYS A 525 38.53 -27.39 6.28
CA LYS A 525 39.26 -26.11 6.23
C LYS A 525 38.72 -25.08 7.21
N SER A 526 37.61 -25.38 7.90
CA SER A 526 36.90 -24.43 8.76
C SER A 526 36.58 -23.10 8.04
N GLU A 527 36.22 -23.17 6.77
CA GLU A 527 35.92 -21.99 5.94
C GLU A 527 34.60 -22.16 5.14
N TRP A 528 33.98 -21.04 4.82
CA TRP A 528 32.84 -21.01 3.97
C TRP A 528 33.23 -20.92 2.49
N LYS A 529 32.91 -21.94 1.71
CA LYS A 529 33.02 -21.89 0.26
C LYS A 529 31.79 -21.21 -0.34
N HIS A 530 32.03 -20.25 -1.22
CA HIS A 530 30.98 -19.56 -1.96
C HIS A 530 30.92 -20.12 -3.38
N SER A 531 29.74 -20.57 -3.78
CA SER A 531 29.44 -20.84 -5.18
C SER A 531 28.21 -20.04 -5.57
N GLY A 532 28.19 -19.53 -6.79
CA GLY A 532 27.06 -18.74 -7.27
C GLY A 532 26.80 -18.97 -8.74
N ILE A 533 25.55 -18.92 -9.13
CA ILE A 533 25.12 -18.92 -10.53
C ILE A 533 24.23 -17.71 -10.77
N SER A 534 24.46 -17.08 -11.90
CA SER A 534 23.63 -15.95 -12.34
C SER A 534 22.83 -16.36 -13.55
N PHE A 535 21.56 -16.00 -13.58
CA PHE A 535 20.66 -16.21 -14.71
C PHE A 535 19.83 -14.96 -14.98
N SER A 536 19.46 -14.79 -16.25
CA SER A 536 18.62 -13.68 -16.66
C SER A 536 17.18 -13.88 -16.18
N ILE A 537 16.57 -12.79 -15.68
CA ILE A 537 15.15 -12.72 -15.37
C ILE A 537 14.36 -11.97 -16.47
N LEU A 538 15.01 -11.73 -17.60
CA LEU A 538 14.40 -11.11 -18.78
C LEU A 538 13.55 -12.09 -19.58
#